data_4774fbc0ba0faef709aa81e574fef628
#
_entry.id   4774fbc0ba0faef709aa81e574fef628
#
_cell.length_a   1.000
_cell.length_b   1.000
_cell.length_c   1.000
_cell.angle_alpha   90.00
_cell.angle_beta   90.00
_cell.angle_gamma   90.00
#
_symmetry.space_group_name_H-M   'P 1'
#
loop_
_entity.id
_entity.type
_entity.pdbx_description
1 polymer ?
#
loop_
_entity_poly.entity_id
_entity_poly.type
_entity_poly.pdbx_seq_one_letter_code
_entity_poly.pdbx_strand_id
1 'polypeptide(L)'
;MALLHVENLRVDIPLGQDTLHAVRGLDFQVERGEMLCIVGESGCGKSLTSLALMDLLPRKARRTATRLSLDGIDMLGQSERQMCDLRGNRLAMIFQEPMTSLNPAYSIGDQLSEVLTRHRKVSRKDALLRAAQMLEKVGISNATERLRQYPHQLSGGLRQRVIIAMALMCEPDVIIADEPTTALDVTIQAQILRLIRDLQKELGLAVIFITHDLGLVARIADRVAVMYAGQIVETAPAVELFENPQHPYTRGLLASIPIPGRTQPGQPLGSIPGLVPSLVGEQHGCAFRNRCPQAIPACADDVPAINGHDHMTRCLFAAPGAEPMFHREGARS
;
A
#
# COMPACT_ATOMS: atom_id res chain seq x y z
N MET A 1 15.96 0.45 14.35
CA MET A 1 15.76 1.86 13.91
C MET A 1 14.94 1.82 12.64
N ALA A 2 13.90 2.65 12.56
CA ALA A 2 13.03 2.70 11.41
C ALA A 2 13.82 3.03 10.12
N LEU A 3 13.59 2.25 9.07
CA LEU A 3 14.18 2.45 7.75
C LEU A 3 13.49 3.60 7.01
N LEU A 4 12.16 3.60 7.01
CA LEU A 4 11.33 4.70 6.50
C LEU A 4 10.57 5.32 7.66
N HIS A 5 10.63 6.64 7.78
CA HIS A 5 9.95 7.39 8.83
C HIS A 5 9.06 8.47 8.20
N VAL A 6 7.79 8.44 8.52
CA VAL A 6 6.75 9.34 8.01
C VAL A 6 6.02 9.96 9.18
N GLU A 7 6.04 11.30 9.30
CA GLU A 7 5.33 12.05 10.32
C GLU A 7 4.50 13.17 9.69
N ASN A 8 3.24 13.21 10.03
CA ASN A 8 2.26 14.22 9.60
C ASN A 8 2.26 14.43 8.06
N LEU A 9 2.33 13.33 7.28
CA LEU A 9 2.27 13.43 5.83
C LEU A 9 0.88 13.90 5.39
N ARG A 10 0.85 14.95 4.57
CA ARG A 10 -0.36 15.54 4.00
C ARG A 10 -0.24 15.63 2.48
N VAL A 11 -1.37 15.47 1.80
CA VAL A 11 -1.49 15.71 0.35
C VAL A 11 -2.74 16.52 0.11
N ASP A 12 -2.55 17.74 -0.38
CA ASP A 12 -3.59 18.69 -0.70
C ASP A 12 -3.66 18.92 -2.21
N ILE A 13 -4.87 18.89 -2.76
CA ILE A 13 -5.11 19.10 -4.19
C ILE A 13 -6.08 20.27 -4.37
N PRO A 14 -5.63 21.40 -4.93
CA PRO A 14 -6.50 22.55 -5.20
C PRO A 14 -7.61 22.20 -6.20
N LEU A 15 -8.85 22.52 -5.87
CA LEU A 15 -10.06 22.32 -6.67
C LEU A 15 -10.81 23.65 -6.81
N GLY A 16 -10.33 24.53 -7.70
CA GLY A 16 -10.91 25.89 -7.85
C GLY A 16 -10.66 26.73 -6.61
N GLN A 17 -11.73 27.09 -5.87
CA GLN A 17 -11.63 27.84 -4.62
C GLN A 17 -11.44 26.94 -3.39
N ASP A 18 -11.71 25.64 -3.52
CA ASP A 18 -11.62 24.66 -2.46
C ASP A 18 -10.33 23.84 -2.54
N THR A 19 -10.09 23.04 -1.51
CA THR A 19 -8.97 22.10 -1.45
C THR A 19 -9.47 20.72 -1.07
N LEU A 20 -9.04 19.71 -1.82
CA LEU A 20 -9.21 18.30 -1.46
C LEU A 20 -8.04 17.88 -0.57
N HIS A 21 -8.31 17.54 0.68
CA HIS A 21 -7.34 17.03 1.64
C HIS A 21 -7.24 15.50 1.54
N ALA A 22 -6.61 15.02 0.48
CA ALA A 22 -6.60 13.59 0.13
C ALA A 22 -5.82 12.72 1.12
N VAL A 23 -4.79 13.29 1.78
CA VAL A 23 -4.04 12.69 2.88
C VAL A 23 -3.94 13.72 4.00
N ARG A 24 -4.29 13.32 5.24
CA ARG A 24 -4.60 14.24 6.34
C ARG A 24 -3.78 13.97 7.60
N GLY A 25 -2.45 13.98 7.46
CA GLY A 25 -1.54 13.73 8.59
C GLY A 25 -1.39 12.24 8.88
N LEU A 26 -0.64 11.55 8.03
CA LEU A 26 -0.27 10.15 8.27
C LEU A 26 1.02 10.08 9.05
N ASP A 27 1.01 9.22 10.08
CA ASP A 27 2.16 8.88 10.90
C ASP A 27 2.38 7.37 10.84
N PHE A 28 3.53 6.94 10.34
CA PHE A 28 3.95 5.53 10.36
C PHE A 28 5.44 5.39 10.12
N GLN A 29 5.96 4.23 10.50
CA GLN A 29 7.35 3.85 10.29
C GLN A 29 7.37 2.46 9.65
N VAL A 30 8.46 2.14 8.96
CA VAL A 30 8.70 0.79 8.42
C VAL A 30 10.11 0.38 8.79
N GLU A 31 10.24 -0.79 9.40
CA GLU A 31 11.54 -1.38 9.77
C GLU A 31 12.13 -2.18 8.60
N ARG A 32 13.43 -2.46 8.67
CA ARG A 32 14.07 -3.35 7.68
C ARG A 32 13.46 -4.75 7.76
N GLY A 33 13.17 -5.33 6.60
CA GLY A 33 12.57 -6.67 6.53
C GLY A 33 11.11 -6.73 7.00
N GLU A 34 10.44 -5.59 7.19
CA GLU A 34 9.03 -5.53 7.58
C GLU A 34 8.11 -5.45 6.35
N MET A 35 6.97 -6.13 6.43
CA MET A 35 5.85 -5.95 5.52
C MET A 35 4.73 -5.18 6.22
N LEU A 36 4.65 -3.87 5.97
CA LEU A 36 3.55 -3.03 6.38
C LEU A 36 2.46 -3.04 5.31
N CYS A 37 1.26 -3.50 5.65
CA CYS A 37 0.11 -3.42 4.75
C CYS A 37 -0.75 -2.18 5.07
N ILE A 38 -1.03 -1.35 4.06
CA ILE A 38 -1.97 -0.22 4.16
C ILE A 38 -3.27 -0.62 3.48
N VAL A 39 -4.36 -0.67 4.24
CA VAL A 39 -5.66 -1.14 3.78
C VAL A 39 -6.75 -0.10 3.97
N GLY A 40 -7.84 -0.19 3.20
CA GLY A 40 -9.00 0.69 3.32
C GLY A 40 -9.83 0.72 2.04
N GLU A 41 -11.01 1.35 2.10
CA GLU A 41 -11.91 1.49 0.95
C GLU A 41 -11.26 2.28 -0.20
N SER A 42 -11.80 2.11 -1.42
CA SER A 42 -11.36 2.90 -2.58
C SER A 42 -11.54 4.40 -2.31
N GLY A 43 -10.60 5.22 -2.78
CA GLY A 43 -10.64 6.68 -2.59
C GLY A 43 -10.21 7.18 -1.20
N CYS A 44 -9.79 6.32 -0.26
CA CYS A 44 -9.33 6.78 1.06
C CYS A 44 -7.92 7.42 1.08
N GLY A 45 -7.23 7.51 -0.08
CA GLY A 45 -5.92 8.19 -0.19
C GLY A 45 -4.70 7.27 -0.30
N LYS A 46 -4.85 5.93 -0.33
CA LYS A 46 -3.72 4.96 -0.36
C LYS A 46 -2.73 5.19 -1.50
N SER A 47 -3.21 5.25 -2.75
CA SER A 47 -2.33 5.46 -3.91
C SER A 47 -1.72 6.87 -3.94
N LEU A 48 -2.41 7.89 -3.41
CA LEU A 48 -1.80 9.21 -3.25
C LEU A 48 -0.72 9.21 -2.17
N THR A 49 -0.85 8.38 -1.15
CA THR A 49 0.21 8.17 -0.14
C THR A 49 1.45 7.56 -0.80
N SER A 50 1.32 6.51 -1.61
CA SER A 50 2.45 5.90 -2.32
C SER A 50 3.13 6.90 -3.27
N LEU A 51 2.35 7.66 -4.04
CA LEU A 51 2.88 8.70 -4.93
C LEU A 51 3.56 9.84 -4.13
N ALA A 52 3.04 10.19 -2.96
CA ALA A 52 3.65 11.19 -2.09
C ALA A 52 5.01 10.74 -1.55
N LEU A 53 5.15 9.47 -1.15
CA LEU A 53 6.43 8.89 -0.73
C LEU A 53 7.46 8.92 -1.86
N MET A 54 7.02 8.67 -3.10
CA MET A 54 7.85 8.69 -4.30
C MET A 54 8.09 10.10 -4.85
N ASP A 55 7.42 11.13 -4.33
CA ASP A 55 7.39 12.48 -4.93
C ASP A 55 6.95 12.47 -6.40
N LEU A 56 5.92 11.67 -6.71
CA LEU A 56 5.34 11.51 -8.04
C LEU A 56 3.88 11.99 -8.11
N LEU A 57 3.52 12.92 -7.24
CA LEU A 57 2.17 13.48 -7.21
C LEU A 57 1.84 14.28 -8.48
N PRO A 58 0.56 14.39 -8.87
CA PRO A 58 0.14 15.29 -9.93
C PRO A 58 0.62 16.73 -9.68
N ARG A 59 0.95 17.46 -10.74
CA ARG A 59 1.55 18.82 -10.65
C ARG A 59 0.82 19.81 -9.75
N LYS A 60 -0.50 19.69 -9.61
CA LYS A 60 -1.31 20.57 -8.75
C LYS A 60 -1.34 20.13 -7.29
N ALA A 61 -0.99 18.87 -6.99
CA ALA A 61 -0.98 18.38 -5.63
C ALA A 61 0.25 18.91 -4.87
N ARG A 62 0.04 19.19 -3.59
CA ARG A 62 1.10 19.65 -2.68
C ARG A 62 1.32 18.60 -1.59
N ARG A 63 2.56 18.19 -1.40
CA ARG A 63 3.02 17.34 -0.32
C ARG A 63 3.61 18.18 0.78
N THR A 64 3.21 17.92 2.02
CA THR A 64 3.86 18.44 3.24
C THR A 64 3.99 17.32 4.25
N ALA A 65 5.01 17.37 5.08
CA ALA A 65 5.18 16.48 6.23
C ALA A 65 6.06 17.16 7.28
N THR A 66 5.96 16.73 8.53
CA THR A 66 6.90 17.14 9.58
C THR A 66 8.22 16.42 9.40
N ARG A 67 8.15 15.13 9.02
CA ARG A 67 9.31 14.30 8.70
C ARG A 67 8.97 13.30 7.62
N LEU A 68 9.87 13.16 6.66
CA LEU A 68 9.84 12.10 5.66
C LEU A 68 11.28 11.71 5.36
N SER A 69 11.74 10.59 5.90
CA SER A 69 13.14 10.18 5.75
C SER A 69 13.28 8.69 5.46
N LEU A 70 14.24 8.36 4.59
CA LEU A 70 14.64 6.99 4.23
C LEU A 70 16.08 6.76 4.70
N ASP A 71 16.27 5.85 5.66
CA ASP A 71 17.60 5.51 6.21
C ASP A 71 18.39 6.77 6.62
N GLY A 72 17.74 7.72 7.28
CA GLY A 72 18.31 8.99 7.70
C GLY A 72 18.41 10.07 6.61
N ILE A 73 18.13 9.75 5.34
CA ILE A 73 18.08 10.72 4.25
C ILE A 73 16.74 11.46 4.30
N ASP A 74 16.76 12.79 4.51
CA ASP A 74 15.56 13.62 4.40
C ASP A 74 15.10 13.66 2.93
N MET A 75 13.82 13.32 2.70
CA MET A 75 13.20 13.30 1.37
C MET A 75 12.37 14.54 1.04
N LEU A 76 12.18 15.46 2.00
CA LEU A 76 11.40 16.68 1.80
C LEU A 76 12.19 17.76 1.06
N GLY A 77 13.48 17.87 1.35
CA GLY A 77 14.36 18.88 0.77
C GLY A 77 15.09 18.46 -0.50
N GLN A 78 14.80 17.27 -1.05
CA GLN A 78 15.50 16.76 -2.22
C GLN A 78 15.05 17.46 -3.52
N SER A 79 16.02 17.81 -4.36
CA SER A 79 15.76 18.22 -5.75
C SER A 79 15.27 17.00 -6.57
N GLU A 80 14.62 17.27 -7.70
CA GLU A 80 14.16 16.20 -8.61
C GLU A 80 15.32 15.27 -9.03
N ARG A 81 16.51 15.81 -9.26
CA ARG A 81 17.69 15.00 -9.59
C ARG A 81 18.06 14.04 -8.45
N GLN A 82 18.05 14.50 -7.21
CA GLN A 82 18.33 13.68 -6.03
C GLN A 82 17.24 12.64 -5.81
N MET A 83 15.96 13.02 -6.01
CA MET A 83 14.86 12.05 -5.97
C MET A 83 14.99 11.00 -7.08
N CYS A 84 15.42 11.36 -8.29
CA CYS A 84 15.71 10.40 -9.36
C CYS A 84 16.87 9.44 -9.00
N ASP A 85 17.79 9.84 -8.15
CA ASP A 85 18.87 8.97 -7.68
C ASP A 85 18.42 8.02 -6.56
N LEU A 86 17.33 8.34 -5.85
CA LEU A 86 16.69 7.48 -4.85
C LEU A 86 15.69 6.50 -5.48
N ARG A 87 14.85 7.00 -6.42
CA ARG A 87 13.81 6.19 -7.10
C ARG A 87 14.47 5.10 -7.95
N GLY A 88 14.01 3.86 -7.79
CA GLY A 88 14.56 2.69 -8.48
C GLY A 88 15.87 2.16 -7.91
N ASN A 89 16.55 2.92 -7.04
CA ASN A 89 17.82 2.56 -6.42
C ASN A 89 17.68 2.16 -4.94
N ARG A 90 17.08 3.02 -4.13
CA ARG A 90 16.84 2.81 -2.69
C ARG A 90 15.36 2.60 -2.38
N LEU A 91 14.49 3.26 -3.11
CA LEU A 91 13.05 3.20 -2.99
C LEU A 91 12.46 2.86 -4.36
N ALA A 92 11.82 1.71 -4.50
CA ALA A 92 11.19 1.26 -5.73
C ALA A 92 9.67 1.16 -5.58
N MET A 93 8.95 1.21 -6.70
CA MET A 93 7.50 1.11 -6.72
C MET A 93 7.00 0.12 -7.76
N ILE A 94 6.04 -0.70 -7.38
CA ILE A 94 5.22 -1.55 -8.26
C ILE A 94 3.87 -0.86 -8.36
N PHE A 95 3.55 -0.36 -9.56
CA PHE A 95 2.31 0.38 -9.83
C PHE A 95 1.12 -0.55 -10.02
N GLN A 96 -0.08 -0.01 -9.83
CA GLN A 96 -1.36 -0.73 -9.86
C GLN A 96 -1.65 -1.41 -11.22
N GLU A 97 -1.25 -0.78 -12.35
CA GLU A 97 -1.58 -1.29 -13.68
C GLU A 97 -0.35 -1.86 -14.40
N PRO A 98 -0.19 -3.19 -14.48
CA PRO A 98 0.94 -3.78 -15.18
C PRO A 98 0.92 -3.53 -16.70
N MET A 99 -0.27 -3.23 -17.26
CA MET A 99 -0.41 -2.99 -18.70
C MET A 99 0.19 -1.67 -19.17
N THR A 100 0.22 -0.66 -18.30
CA THR A 100 0.73 0.70 -18.59
C THR A 100 2.11 0.95 -18.02
N SER A 101 2.60 0.09 -17.11
CA SER A 101 3.88 0.25 -16.41
C SER A 101 5.09 -0.07 -17.29
N LEU A 102 4.92 -0.91 -18.31
CA LEU A 102 5.97 -1.24 -19.28
C LEU A 102 5.77 -0.49 -20.60
N ASN A 103 6.83 0.13 -21.12
CA ASN A 103 6.78 0.80 -22.40
C ASN A 103 6.72 -0.23 -23.56
N PRO A 104 5.65 -0.23 -24.38
CA PRO A 104 5.46 -1.24 -25.43
C PRO A 104 6.47 -1.15 -26.58
N ALA A 105 7.18 -0.03 -26.73
CA ALA A 105 8.15 0.21 -27.80
C ALA A 105 9.55 -0.35 -27.51
N TYR A 106 9.84 -0.74 -26.25
CA TYR A 106 11.13 -1.27 -25.85
C TYR A 106 11.04 -2.73 -25.43
N SER A 107 12.12 -3.49 -25.68
CA SER A 107 12.20 -4.87 -25.21
C SER A 107 12.25 -4.95 -23.68
N ILE A 108 11.92 -6.10 -23.12
CA ILE A 108 12.03 -6.35 -21.67
C ILE A 108 13.48 -6.15 -21.21
N GLY A 109 14.45 -6.63 -22.00
CA GLY A 109 15.88 -6.46 -21.68
C GLY A 109 16.34 -5.02 -21.67
N ASP A 110 15.86 -4.19 -22.60
CA ASP A 110 16.18 -2.77 -22.62
C ASP A 110 15.68 -2.07 -21.36
N GLN A 111 14.40 -2.30 -21.00
CA GLN A 111 13.79 -1.67 -19.84
C GLN A 111 14.43 -2.09 -18.50
N LEU A 112 14.71 -3.39 -18.33
CA LEU A 112 15.38 -3.89 -17.12
C LEU A 112 16.83 -3.36 -17.03
N SER A 113 17.60 -3.44 -18.13
CA SER A 113 18.99 -3.00 -18.12
C SER A 113 19.14 -1.49 -17.92
N GLU A 114 18.18 -0.68 -18.40
CA GLU A 114 18.16 0.77 -18.23
C GLU A 114 18.17 1.14 -16.73
N VAL A 115 17.34 0.48 -15.90
CA VAL A 115 17.29 0.73 -14.45
C VAL A 115 18.67 0.58 -13.84
N LEU A 116 19.39 -0.50 -14.14
CA LEU A 116 20.70 -0.75 -13.55
C LEU A 116 21.77 0.21 -14.10
N THR A 117 21.78 0.47 -15.41
CA THR A 117 22.75 1.38 -16.03
C THR A 117 22.54 2.84 -15.61
N ARG A 118 21.31 3.24 -15.28
CA ARG A 118 20.99 4.58 -14.74
C ARG A 118 21.63 4.81 -13.37
N HIS A 119 21.63 3.79 -12.50
CA HIS A 119 22.01 3.92 -11.09
C HIS A 119 23.40 3.35 -10.76
N ARG A 120 23.94 2.50 -11.62
CA ARG A 120 25.22 1.81 -11.41
C ARG A 120 26.15 2.03 -12.61
N LYS A 121 27.43 2.12 -12.35
CA LYS A 121 28.47 2.18 -13.40
C LYS A 121 28.77 0.77 -13.92
N VAL A 122 27.83 0.17 -14.65
CA VAL A 122 27.96 -1.17 -15.22
C VAL A 122 27.83 -1.14 -16.74
N SER A 123 28.42 -2.12 -17.43
CA SER A 123 28.23 -2.27 -18.87
C SER A 123 26.83 -2.75 -19.19
N ARG A 124 26.32 -2.44 -20.42
CA ARG A 124 25.03 -2.99 -20.89
C ARG A 124 25.00 -4.51 -20.86
N LYS A 125 26.14 -5.16 -21.15
CA LYS A 125 26.26 -6.62 -21.12
C LYS A 125 26.02 -7.16 -19.70
N ASP A 126 26.65 -6.57 -18.71
CA ASP A 126 26.50 -6.97 -17.30
C ASP A 126 25.08 -6.67 -16.80
N ALA A 127 24.50 -5.53 -17.22
CA ALA A 127 23.12 -5.19 -16.90
C ALA A 127 22.11 -6.20 -17.49
N LEU A 128 22.31 -6.67 -18.72
CA LEU A 128 21.47 -7.71 -19.32
C LEU A 128 21.66 -9.08 -18.64
N LEU A 129 22.88 -9.42 -18.23
CA LEU A 129 23.12 -10.64 -17.45
C LEU A 129 22.38 -10.58 -16.12
N ARG A 130 22.46 -9.43 -15.40
CA ARG A 130 21.72 -9.22 -14.16
C ARG A 130 20.21 -9.26 -14.39
N ALA A 131 19.72 -8.69 -15.49
CA ALA A 131 18.30 -8.75 -15.87
C ALA A 131 17.82 -10.20 -16.07
N ALA A 132 18.60 -11.05 -16.74
CA ALA A 132 18.29 -12.47 -16.89
C ALA A 132 18.19 -13.17 -15.52
N GLN A 133 19.17 -12.98 -14.65
CA GLN A 133 19.17 -13.54 -13.29
C GLN A 133 17.95 -13.07 -12.50
N MET A 134 17.54 -11.80 -12.64
CA MET A 134 16.38 -11.27 -11.94
C MET A 134 15.07 -11.84 -12.47
N LEU A 135 14.97 -12.07 -13.80
CA LEU A 135 13.82 -12.76 -14.39
C LEU A 135 13.71 -14.21 -13.89
N GLU A 136 14.82 -14.93 -13.79
CA GLU A 136 14.84 -16.29 -13.22
C GLU A 136 14.41 -16.26 -11.74
N LYS A 137 14.90 -15.28 -10.97
CA LYS A 137 14.57 -15.11 -9.55
C LYS A 137 13.07 -14.87 -9.32
N VAL A 138 12.39 -14.15 -10.22
CA VAL A 138 10.94 -13.97 -10.15
C VAL A 138 10.15 -15.12 -10.79
N GLY A 139 10.82 -16.23 -11.17
CA GLY A 139 10.20 -17.45 -11.71
C GLY A 139 9.81 -17.35 -13.18
N ILE A 140 10.52 -16.58 -13.99
CA ILE A 140 10.39 -16.57 -15.45
C ILE A 140 11.43 -17.49 -16.07
N SER A 141 10.99 -18.60 -16.66
CA SER A 141 11.84 -19.53 -17.41
C SER A 141 12.31 -18.93 -18.74
N ASN A 142 13.43 -19.46 -19.26
CA ASN A 142 14.03 -19.02 -20.52
C ASN A 142 14.34 -17.50 -20.54
N ALA A 143 14.86 -16.99 -19.42
CA ALA A 143 15.05 -15.56 -19.18
C ALA A 143 15.78 -14.83 -20.31
N THR A 144 16.86 -15.42 -20.86
CA THR A 144 17.64 -14.84 -21.97
C THR A 144 16.81 -14.61 -23.23
N GLU A 145 15.88 -15.51 -23.55
CA GLU A 145 14.96 -15.33 -24.69
C GLU A 145 13.90 -14.29 -24.37
N ARG A 146 13.37 -14.29 -23.13
CA ARG A 146 12.38 -13.33 -22.66
C ARG A 146 12.89 -11.87 -22.68
N LEU A 147 14.18 -11.64 -22.46
CA LEU A 147 14.77 -10.30 -22.57
C LEU A 147 14.59 -9.68 -23.96
N ARG A 148 14.47 -10.48 -25.03
CA ARG A 148 14.26 -10.00 -26.40
C ARG A 148 12.80 -9.71 -26.74
N GLN A 149 11.88 -10.14 -25.89
CA GLN A 149 10.44 -9.96 -26.09
C GLN A 149 10.01 -8.54 -25.71
N TYR A 150 8.86 -8.17 -26.25
CA TYR A 150 8.17 -6.92 -25.93
C TYR A 150 7.01 -7.17 -24.95
N PRO A 151 6.57 -6.16 -24.20
CA PRO A 151 5.48 -6.33 -23.22
C PRO A 151 4.22 -7.00 -23.77
N HIS A 152 3.81 -6.66 -25.00
CA HIS A 152 2.61 -7.22 -25.63
C HIS A 152 2.70 -8.74 -25.95
N GLN A 153 3.90 -9.32 -25.93
CA GLN A 153 4.12 -10.75 -26.14
C GLN A 153 4.04 -11.58 -24.84
N LEU A 154 3.83 -10.92 -23.71
CA LEU A 154 3.76 -11.54 -22.38
C LEU A 154 2.32 -11.56 -21.84
N SER A 155 1.95 -12.62 -21.13
CA SER A 155 0.71 -12.65 -20.33
C SER A 155 0.74 -11.64 -19.18
N GLY A 156 -0.43 -11.30 -18.62
CA GLY A 156 -0.54 -10.38 -17.49
C GLY A 156 0.33 -10.78 -16.30
N GLY A 157 0.30 -12.05 -15.91
CA GLY A 157 1.12 -12.56 -14.81
C GLY A 157 2.64 -12.53 -15.11
N LEU A 158 3.05 -12.73 -16.36
CA LEU A 158 4.46 -12.58 -16.75
C LEU A 158 4.88 -11.11 -16.75
N ARG A 159 4.03 -10.19 -17.22
CA ARG A 159 4.31 -8.75 -17.13
C ARG A 159 4.47 -8.30 -15.68
N GLN A 160 3.60 -8.77 -14.79
CA GLN A 160 3.71 -8.46 -13.37
C GLN A 160 5.03 -8.95 -12.77
N ARG A 161 5.46 -10.16 -13.11
CA ARG A 161 6.78 -10.68 -12.70
C ARG A 161 7.93 -9.84 -13.25
N VAL A 162 7.85 -9.37 -14.50
CA VAL A 162 8.84 -8.45 -15.08
C VAL A 162 8.90 -7.12 -14.31
N ILE A 163 7.75 -6.55 -13.93
CA ILE A 163 7.71 -5.31 -13.15
C ILE A 163 8.32 -5.51 -11.77
N ILE A 164 8.05 -6.65 -11.13
CA ILE A 164 8.68 -7.01 -9.84
C ILE A 164 10.20 -7.15 -10.03
N ALA A 165 10.65 -7.83 -11.10
CA ALA A 165 12.07 -7.94 -11.43
C ALA A 165 12.70 -6.56 -11.64
N MET A 166 12.02 -5.66 -12.36
CA MET A 166 12.46 -4.29 -12.61
C MET A 166 12.61 -3.49 -11.30
N ALA A 167 11.67 -3.60 -10.39
CA ALA A 167 11.74 -2.95 -9.09
C ALA A 167 12.94 -3.45 -8.25
N LEU A 168 13.38 -4.70 -8.47
CA LEU A 168 14.47 -5.33 -7.74
C LEU A 168 15.86 -5.18 -8.40
N MET A 169 15.97 -4.58 -9.59
CA MET A 169 17.23 -4.51 -10.35
C MET A 169 18.38 -3.90 -9.56
N CYS A 170 18.12 -2.88 -8.76
CA CYS A 170 19.11 -2.18 -7.94
C CYS A 170 19.14 -2.65 -6.48
N GLU A 171 18.38 -3.68 -6.09
CA GLU A 171 18.25 -4.16 -4.71
C GLU A 171 17.87 -3.02 -3.76
N PRO A 172 16.65 -2.45 -3.90
CA PRO A 172 16.22 -1.32 -3.10
C PRO A 172 16.06 -1.71 -1.62
N ASP A 173 16.10 -0.71 -0.74
CA ASP A 173 15.82 -0.92 0.69
C ASP A 173 14.33 -1.07 0.95
N VAL A 174 13.50 -0.32 0.20
CA VAL A 174 12.03 -0.30 0.34
C VAL A 174 11.36 -0.49 -1.02
N ILE A 175 10.34 -1.34 -1.05
CA ILE A 175 9.42 -1.48 -2.18
C ILE A 175 8.03 -1.03 -1.75
N ILE A 176 7.42 -0.14 -2.52
CA ILE A 176 6.00 0.22 -2.42
C ILE A 176 5.26 -0.57 -3.48
N ALA A 177 4.36 -1.47 -3.08
CA ALA A 177 3.51 -2.25 -3.97
C ALA A 177 2.07 -1.73 -3.89
N ASP A 178 1.67 -0.91 -4.87
CA ASP A 178 0.33 -0.30 -4.91
C ASP A 178 -0.61 -1.19 -5.72
N GLU A 179 -1.46 -1.93 -5.02
CA GLU A 179 -2.42 -2.91 -5.58
C GLU A 179 -1.82 -3.84 -6.66
N PRO A 180 -0.69 -4.51 -6.40
CA PRO A 180 0.10 -5.16 -7.43
C PRO A 180 -0.57 -6.38 -8.07
N THR A 181 -1.78 -6.73 -7.67
CA THR A 181 -2.50 -7.93 -8.13
C THR A 181 -3.91 -7.65 -8.64
N THR A 182 -4.36 -6.39 -8.71
CA THR A 182 -5.76 -6.01 -8.97
C THR A 182 -6.28 -6.47 -10.34
N ALA A 183 -5.44 -6.62 -11.35
CA ALA A 183 -5.86 -7.05 -12.71
C ALA A 183 -5.55 -8.52 -13.03
N LEU A 184 -5.29 -9.36 -12.01
CA LEU A 184 -4.87 -10.74 -12.16
C LEU A 184 -5.95 -11.71 -11.66
N ASP A 185 -6.01 -12.89 -12.25
CA ASP A 185 -6.85 -13.98 -11.72
C ASP A 185 -6.36 -14.44 -10.33
N VAL A 186 -7.28 -15.05 -9.56
CA VAL A 186 -7.03 -15.44 -8.16
C VAL A 186 -5.81 -16.35 -7.99
N THR A 187 -5.56 -17.23 -8.96
CA THR A 187 -4.43 -18.16 -8.90
C THR A 187 -3.11 -17.45 -9.09
N ILE A 188 -3.03 -16.56 -10.07
CA ILE A 188 -1.84 -15.74 -10.35
C ILE A 188 -1.62 -14.74 -9.20
N GLN A 189 -2.69 -14.14 -8.68
CA GLN A 189 -2.64 -13.27 -7.52
C GLN A 189 -1.95 -13.95 -6.33
N ALA A 190 -2.38 -15.18 -5.97
CA ALA A 190 -1.76 -15.94 -4.89
C ALA A 190 -0.26 -16.25 -5.13
N GLN A 191 0.11 -16.52 -6.39
CA GLN A 191 1.51 -16.74 -6.77
C GLN A 191 2.36 -15.47 -6.63
N ILE A 192 1.86 -14.31 -7.08
CA ILE A 192 2.56 -13.03 -7.00
C ILE A 192 2.74 -12.60 -5.54
N LEU A 193 1.71 -12.79 -4.69
CA LEU A 193 1.82 -12.49 -3.26
C LEU A 193 2.89 -13.34 -2.57
N ARG A 194 2.89 -14.64 -2.84
CA ARG A 194 3.93 -15.54 -2.31
C ARG A 194 5.30 -15.11 -2.78
N LEU A 195 5.46 -14.80 -4.08
CA LEU A 195 6.71 -14.31 -4.64
C LEU A 195 7.21 -13.05 -3.92
N ILE A 196 6.35 -12.04 -3.73
CA ILE A 196 6.73 -10.79 -3.03
C ILE A 196 7.16 -11.10 -1.59
N ARG A 197 6.42 -11.98 -0.87
CA ARG A 197 6.75 -12.37 0.51
C ARG A 197 8.08 -13.14 0.59
N ASP A 198 8.33 -14.06 -0.34
CA ASP A 198 9.56 -14.83 -0.37
C ASP A 198 10.76 -13.93 -0.66
N LEU A 199 10.64 -13.02 -1.65
CA LEU A 199 11.66 -12.03 -1.98
C LEU A 199 11.93 -11.06 -0.82
N GLN A 200 10.88 -10.61 -0.14
CA GLN A 200 11.00 -9.75 1.05
C GLN A 200 11.85 -10.41 2.14
N LYS A 201 11.58 -11.69 2.44
CA LYS A 201 12.33 -12.45 3.44
C LYS A 201 13.76 -12.74 2.99
N GLU A 202 13.94 -13.18 1.74
CA GLU A 202 15.24 -13.56 1.20
C GLU A 202 16.21 -12.38 1.14
N LEU A 203 15.71 -11.21 0.73
CA LEU A 203 16.52 -10.00 0.51
C LEU A 203 16.52 -9.04 1.72
N GLY A 204 15.73 -9.32 2.76
CA GLY A 204 15.58 -8.42 3.91
C GLY A 204 14.96 -7.07 3.55
N LEU A 205 14.12 -7.03 2.50
CA LEU A 205 13.48 -5.82 2.02
C LEU A 205 12.40 -5.34 2.99
N ALA A 206 12.24 -4.03 3.13
CA ALA A 206 11.01 -3.47 3.66
C ALA A 206 9.97 -3.34 2.53
N VAL A 207 8.72 -3.70 2.81
CA VAL A 207 7.64 -3.63 1.81
C VAL A 207 6.47 -2.85 2.39
N ILE A 208 6.02 -1.81 1.67
CA ILE A 208 4.72 -1.17 1.90
C ILE A 208 3.76 -1.77 0.87
N PHE A 209 2.84 -2.59 1.34
CA PHE A 209 1.87 -3.28 0.49
C PHE A 209 0.50 -2.62 0.60
N ILE A 210 0.03 -2.01 -0.47
CA ILE A 210 -1.27 -1.33 -0.52
C ILE A 210 -2.30 -2.23 -1.18
N THR A 211 -3.42 -2.44 -0.52
CA THR A 211 -4.54 -3.23 -1.06
C THR A 211 -5.86 -2.87 -0.37
N HIS A 212 -6.96 -3.24 -0.99
CA HIS A 212 -8.30 -3.23 -0.37
C HIS A 212 -8.73 -4.63 0.12
N ASP A 213 -7.94 -5.68 -0.16
CA ASP A 213 -8.27 -7.07 0.18
C ASP A 213 -7.60 -7.49 1.50
N LEU A 214 -8.37 -7.45 2.58
CA LEU A 214 -7.92 -7.89 3.91
C LEU A 214 -7.64 -9.40 4.00
N GLY A 215 -8.28 -10.22 3.15
CA GLY A 215 -8.02 -11.66 3.11
C GLY A 215 -6.58 -11.98 2.64
N LEU A 216 -6.04 -11.14 1.75
CA LEU A 216 -4.64 -11.23 1.33
C LEU A 216 -3.70 -10.75 2.44
N VAL A 217 -4.04 -9.66 3.10
CA VAL A 217 -3.25 -9.03 4.17
C VAL A 217 -3.00 -10.00 5.31
N ALA A 218 -4.03 -10.77 5.73
CA ALA A 218 -3.91 -11.78 6.77
C ALA A 218 -2.81 -12.83 6.52
N ARG A 219 -2.39 -13.01 5.26
CA ARG A 219 -1.39 -14.02 4.86
C ARG A 219 0.03 -13.48 4.76
N ILE A 220 0.17 -12.17 4.55
CA ILE A 220 1.48 -11.59 4.20
C ILE A 220 1.96 -10.52 5.17
N ALA A 221 1.05 -9.81 5.86
CA ALA A 221 1.40 -8.66 6.69
C ALA A 221 2.13 -9.07 7.97
N ASP A 222 3.14 -8.27 8.34
CA ASP A 222 3.69 -8.27 9.68
C ASP A 222 2.90 -7.25 10.54
N ARG A 223 2.59 -6.09 9.98
CA ARG A 223 1.78 -5.04 10.58
C ARG A 223 0.80 -4.45 9.56
N VAL A 224 -0.35 -4.00 10.04
CA VAL A 224 -1.42 -3.43 9.21
C VAL A 224 -1.76 -2.03 9.67
N ALA A 225 -1.85 -1.10 8.73
CA ALA A 225 -2.37 0.25 8.92
C ALA A 225 -3.69 0.40 8.17
N VAL A 226 -4.77 0.62 8.89
CA VAL A 226 -6.12 0.80 8.33
C VAL A 226 -6.33 2.28 8.04
N MET A 227 -6.56 2.61 6.78
CA MET A 227 -6.73 3.97 6.30
C MET A 227 -8.19 4.26 5.95
N TYR A 228 -8.72 5.35 6.49
CA TYR A 228 -10.05 5.87 6.20
C TYR A 228 -10.00 7.38 6.00
N ALA A 229 -10.61 7.87 4.92
CA ALA A 229 -10.78 9.30 4.65
C ALA A 229 -9.48 10.12 4.85
N GLY A 230 -8.37 9.65 4.30
CA GLY A 230 -7.06 10.33 4.34
C GLY A 230 -6.28 10.18 5.64
N GLN A 231 -6.74 9.39 6.61
CA GLN A 231 -6.07 9.19 7.90
C GLN A 231 -5.88 7.70 8.22
N ILE A 232 -4.82 7.36 8.94
CA ILE A 232 -4.70 6.06 9.59
C ILE A 232 -5.57 6.08 10.84
N VAL A 233 -6.56 5.19 10.89
CA VAL A 233 -7.51 5.10 12.00
C VAL A 233 -7.16 3.98 12.97
N GLU A 234 -6.40 2.99 12.52
CA GLU A 234 -5.91 1.90 13.37
C GLU A 234 -4.62 1.32 12.79
N THR A 235 -3.65 1.00 13.65
CA THR A 235 -2.42 0.29 13.27
C THR A 235 -2.07 -0.71 14.36
N ALA A 236 -1.84 -1.98 13.98
CA ALA A 236 -1.43 -3.03 14.88
C ALA A 236 -0.62 -4.12 14.16
N PRO A 237 0.10 -5.00 14.89
CA PRO A 237 0.55 -6.28 14.36
C PRO A 237 -0.61 -7.02 13.70
N ALA A 238 -0.35 -7.72 12.59
CA ALA A 238 -1.43 -8.31 11.80
C ALA A 238 -2.33 -9.22 12.64
N VAL A 239 -1.75 -10.13 13.44
CA VAL A 239 -2.53 -11.03 14.29
C VAL A 239 -3.46 -10.26 15.23
N GLU A 240 -2.93 -9.25 15.92
CA GLU A 240 -3.69 -8.42 16.87
C GLU A 240 -4.83 -7.67 16.18
N LEU A 241 -4.59 -7.11 15.00
CA LEU A 241 -5.63 -6.39 14.27
C LEU A 241 -6.79 -7.30 13.85
N PHE A 242 -6.49 -8.53 13.44
CA PHE A 242 -7.53 -9.49 13.02
C PHE A 242 -8.29 -10.12 14.18
N GLU A 243 -7.62 -10.34 15.32
CA GLU A 243 -8.23 -10.96 16.51
C GLU A 243 -8.93 -9.94 17.41
N ASN A 244 -8.39 -8.73 17.51
CA ASN A 244 -8.84 -7.70 18.45
C ASN A 244 -8.94 -6.30 17.81
N PRO A 245 -9.71 -6.13 16.70
CA PRO A 245 -9.88 -4.83 16.05
C PRO A 245 -10.56 -3.83 17.01
N GLN A 246 -9.98 -2.66 17.16
CA GLN A 246 -10.48 -1.65 18.11
C GLN A 246 -11.36 -0.59 17.44
N HIS A 247 -11.02 -0.17 16.21
CA HIS A 247 -11.79 0.86 15.51
C HIS A 247 -13.06 0.27 14.88
N PRO A 248 -14.25 0.90 15.03
CA PRO A 248 -15.51 0.40 14.43
C PRO A 248 -15.44 0.21 12.91
N TYR A 249 -14.68 1.04 12.20
CA TYR A 249 -14.44 0.88 10.76
C TYR A 249 -13.69 -0.42 10.45
N THR A 250 -12.63 -0.72 11.19
CA THR A 250 -11.85 -1.97 11.02
C THR A 250 -12.73 -3.19 11.26
N ARG A 251 -13.56 -3.17 12.31
CA ARG A 251 -14.54 -4.23 12.59
C ARG A 251 -15.51 -4.42 11.43
N GLY A 252 -16.01 -3.31 10.85
CA GLY A 252 -16.88 -3.34 9.68
C GLY A 252 -16.21 -3.93 8.45
N LEU A 253 -14.97 -3.55 8.18
CA LEU A 253 -14.17 -4.13 7.09
C LEU A 253 -13.96 -5.63 7.28
N LEU A 254 -13.60 -6.07 8.47
CA LEU A 254 -13.39 -7.49 8.78
C LEU A 254 -14.69 -8.30 8.69
N ALA A 255 -15.83 -7.72 9.11
CA ALA A 255 -17.14 -8.36 9.00
C ALA A 255 -17.60 -8.53 7.55
N SER A 256 -17.07 -7.76 6.60
CA SER A 256 -17.39 -7.88 5.17
C SER A 256 -16.60 -8.96 4.44
N ILE A 257 -15.60 -9.58 5.09
CA ILE A 257 -14.79 -10.64 4.48
C ILE A 257 -15.56 -11.97 4.52
N PRO A 258 -15.72 -12.66 3.37
CA PRO A 258 -16.27 -14.01 3.37
C PRO A 258 -15.29 -14.99 4.01
N ILE A 259 -15.68 -15.60 5.12
CA ILE A 259 -14.86 -16.60 5.80
C ILE A 259 -15.37 -18.00 5.42
N PRO A 260 -14.55 -18.83 4.71
CA PRO A 260 -14.94 -20.19 4.39
C PRO A 260 -15.36 -20.97 5.66
N GLY A 261 -16.52 -21.65 5.59
CA GLY A 261 -17.07 -22.42 6.72
C GLY A 261 -17.85 -21.60 7.77
N ARG A 262 -17.75 -20.26 7.78
CA ARG A 262 -18.57 -19.38 8.63
C ARG A 262 -19.66 -18.64 7.85
N THR A 263 -19.39 -18.31 6.61
CA THR A 263 -20.36 -17.62 5.73
C THR A 263 -21.21 -18.67 5.01
N GLN A 264 -22.52 -18.67 5.24
CA GLN A 264 -23.44 -19.59 4.57
C GLN A 264 -23.89 -19.01 3.23
N PRO A 265 -24.10 -19.83 2.17
CA PRO A 265 -24.67 -19.38 0.92
C PRO A 265 -26.04 -18.70 1.13
N GLY A 266 -26.22 -17.51 0.51
CA GLY A 266 -27.49 -16.75 0.64
C GLY A 266 -27.56 -15.82 1.86
N GLN A 267 -26.58 -15.84 2.76
CA GLN A 267 -26.52 -14.84 3.82
C GLN A 267 -25.78 -13.59 3.33
N PRO A 268 -26.34 -12.37 3.55
CA PRO A 268 -25.64 -11.14 3.22
C PRO A 268 -24.33 -11.02 4.02
N LEU A 269 -23.26 -10.66 3.37
CA LEU A 269 -22.02 -10.28 4.03
C LEU A 269 -22.25 -9.00 4.84
N GLY A 270 -21.47 -8.80 5.89
CA GLY A 270 -21.44 -7.52 6.58
C GLY A 270 -21.13 -6.40 5.60
N SER A 271 -21.79 -5.28 5.71
CA SER A 271 -21.53 -4.08 4.91
C SER A 271 -21.45 -2.86 5.82
N ILE A 272 -20.58 -1.94 5.46
CA ILE A 272 -20.50 -0.66 6.16
C ILE A 272 -21.49 0.30 5.48
N PRO A 273 -22.60 0.67 6.15
CA PRO A 273 -23.61 1.52 5.52
C PRO A 273 -23.07 2.94 5.27
N GLY A 274 -23.72 3.65 4.33
CA GLY A 274 -23.40 5.05 4.00
C GLY A 274 -22.22 5.22 3.05
N LEU A 275 -21.88 6.48 2.77
CA LEU A 275 -20.82 6.87 1.83
C LEU A 275 -19.60 7.40 2.58
N VAL A 276 -18.42 7.22 1.99
CA VAL A 276 -17.18 7.88 2.45
C VAL A 276 -17.39 9.39 2.35
N PRO A 277 -17.05 10.17 3.40
CA PRO A 277 -17.26 11.61 3.36
C PRO A 277 -16.41 12.29 2.29
N SER A 278 -16.92 13.40 1.75
CA SER A 278 -16.10 14.27 0.91
C SER A 278 -14.95 14.84 1.73
N LEU A 279 -13.75 14.83 1.15
CA LEU A 279 -12.55 15.40 1.75
C LEU A 279 -12.24 16.81 1.21
N VAL A 280 -13.22 17.45 0.58
CA VAL A 280 -13.14 18.83 0.12
C VAL A 280 -13.46 19.77 1.29
N GLY A 281 -12.62 20.75 1.51
CA GLY A 281 -12.70 21.68 2.65
C GLY A 281 -12.27 21.06 3.99
N GLU A 282 -12.34 21.85 5.05
CA GLU A 282 -11.90 21.43 6.39
C GLU A 282 -12.80 20.32 6.95
N GLN A 283 -12.15 19.32 7.50
CA GLN A 283 -12.78 18.17 8.14
C GLN A 283 -12.38 18.11 9.61
N HIS A 284 -13.35 18.27 10.51
CA HIS A 284 -13.17 18.18 11.96
C HIS A 284 -13.73 16.87 12.51
N GLY A 285 -13.12 16.39 13.58
CA GLY A 285 -13.55 15.22 14.28
C GLY A 285 -13.31 13.90 13.56
N CYS A 286 -13.94 12.85 14.07
CA CYS A 286 -13.86 11.52 13.48
C CYS A 286 -14.55 11.46 12.11
N ALA A 287 -13.78 11.20 11.04
CA ALA A 287 -14.32 11.12 9.69
C ALA A 287 -15.34 9.96 9.53
N PHE A 288 -15.25 8.93 10.35
CA PHE A 288 -16.17 7.77 10.32
C PHE A 288 -17.48 8.01 11.08
N ARG A 289 -17.64 9.11 11.86
CA ARG A 289 -18.79 9.34 12.73
C ARG A 289 -20.17 9.18 12.07
N ASN A 290 -20.29 9.58 10.80
CA ASN A 290 -21.58 9.50 10.06
C ASN A 290 -21.97 8.07 9.65
N ARG A 291 -21.03 7.12 9.73
CA ARG A 291 -21.21 5.69 9.42
C ARG A 291 -21.01 4.81 10.65
N CYS A 292 -20.65 5.41 11.78
CA CYS A 292 -20.32 4.69 13.00
C CYS A 292 -21.58 4.43 13.83
N PRO A 293 -21.91 3.17 14.13
CA PRO A 293 -23.07 2.86 14.99
C PRO A 293 -22.87 3.28 16.45
N GLN A 294 -21.63 3.62 16.84
CA GLN A 294 -21.26 4.05 18.19
C GLN A 294 -21.02 5.56 18.29
N ALA A 295 -21.34 6.34 17.23
CA ALA A 295 -21.02 7.76 17.23
C ALA A 295 -21.72 8.52 18.38
N ILE A 296 -20.96 9.35 19.08
CA ILE A 296 -21.46 10.28 20.12
C ILE A 296 -21.10 11.72 19.75
N PRO A 297 -21.71 12.74 20.35
CA PRO A 297 -21.39 14.14 20.06
C PRO A 297 -19.91 14.49 20.14
N ALA A 298 -19.15 13.93 21.08
CA ALA A 298 -17.70 14.13 21.21
C ALA A 298 -16.88 13.63 19.99
N CYS A 299 -17.45 12.77 19.14
CA CYS A 299 -16.80 12.37 17.88
C CYS A 299 -16.79 13.51 16.83
N ALA A 300 -17.49 14.61 17.06
CA ALA A 300 -17.41 15.81 16.21
C ALA A 300 -16.17 16.66 16.50
N ASP A 301 -15.57 16.51 17.68
CA ASP A 301 -14.32 17.14 18.07
C ASP A 301 -13.13 16.31 17.55
N ASP A 302 -11.94 16.89 17.57
CA ASP A 302 -10.74 16.20 17.14
C ASP A 302 -10.45 14.98 18.03
N VAL A 303 -10.45 13.80 17.40
CA VAL A 303 -10.15 12.53 18.08
C VAL A 303 -8.65 12.25 17.95
N PRO A 304 -7.88 12.35 19.04
CA PRO A 304 -6.46 12.03 19.03
C PRO A 304 -6.23 10.53 18.78
N ALA A 305 -5.05 10.18 18.28
CA ALA A 305 -4.63 8.79 18.26
C ALA A 305 -4.42 8.31 19.70
N ILE A 306 -5.01 7.17 20.03
CA ILE A 306 -4.82 6.49 21.32
C ILE A 306 -3.78 5.40 21.07
N ASN A 307 -2.60 5.56 21.65
CA ASN A 307 -1.51 4.61 21.53
C ASN A 307 -1.56 3.60 22.67
N GLY A 308 -1.82 2.32 22.33
CA GLY A 308 -1.36 1.20 23.13
C GLY A 308 0.11 0.90 22.80
N HIS A 309 0.75 -0.07 23.47
CA HIS A 309 2.19 -0.37 23.29
C HIS A 309 2.55 -0.67 21.84
N ASP A 310 1.74 -1.46 21.12
CA ASP A 310 1.94 -1.80 19.69
C ASP A 310 0.64 -1.67 18.86
N HIS A 311 -0.43 -1.18 19.46
CA HIS A 311 -1.74 -1.04 18.84
C HIS A 311 -2.23 0.40 18.98
N MET A 312 -2.20 1.14 17.90
CA MET A 312 -2.70 2.51 17.82
C MET A 312 -4.10 2.52 17.22
N THR A 313 -5.00 3.26 17.82
CA THR A 313 -6.33 3.51 17.26
C THR A 313 -6.75 4.97 17.44
N ARG A 314 -7.53 5.49 16.50
CA ARG A 314 -8.11 6.83 16.53
C ARG A 314 -9.61 6.73 16.82
N CYS A 315 -9.94 6.27 18.03
CA CYS A 315 -11.32 6.07 18.47
C CYS A 315 -11.46 6.33 19.97
N LEU A 316 -12.51 7.04 20.38
CA LEU A 316 -12.80 7.30 21.81
C LEU A 316 -13.23 6.05 22.58
N PHE A 317 -13.69 5.00 21.88
CA PHE A 317 -14.17 3.74 22.45
C PHE A 317 -13.20 2.59 22.25
N ALA A 318 -11.93 2.88 22.06
CA ALA A 318 -10.90 1.86 21.98
C ALA A 318 -10.80 1.13 23.32
N ALA A 319 -11.45 -0.02 23.42
CA ALA A 319 -11.30 -0.93 24.54
C ALA A 319 -10.90 -2.32 24.01
N PRO A 320 -9.90 -2.98 24.61
CA PRO A 320 -9.58 -4.38 24.31
C PRO A 320 -10.81 -5.26 24.56
N GLY A 321 -11.16 -6.14 23.60
CA GLY A 321 -12.19 -7.17 23.76
C GLY A 321 -13.65 -6.74 23.56
N ALA A 322 -13.92 -5.57 23.02
CA ALA A 322 -15.28 -5.20 22.62
C ALA A 322 -15.77 -6.06 21.45
N GLU A 323 -16.91 -6.73 21.60
CA GLU A 323 -17.49 -7.57 20.53
C GLU A 323 -17.73 -6.78 19.22
N PRO A 324 -17.62 -7.42 18.04
CA PRO A 324 -17.92 -6.77 16.76
C PRO A 324 -19.37 -6.31 16.72
N MET A 325 -19.58 -4.97 16.62
CA MET A 325 -20.90 -4.34 16.72
C MET A 325 -21.74 -4.41 15.44
N PHE A 326 -21.22 -4.97 14.38
CA PHE A 326 -22.00 -5.23 13.18
C PHE A 326 -22.77 -6.55 13.35
N HIS A 327 -23.84 -6.52 14.15
CA HIS A 327 -24.80 -7.61 14.20
C HIS A 327 -25.56 -7.70 12.87
N ARG A 328 -25.79 -8.93 12.43
CA ARG A 328 -26.69 -9.25 11.32
C ARG A 328 -28.08 -8.70 11.62
N GLU A 329 -28.44 -7.52 11.13
CA GLU A 329 -29.84 -7.16 11.00
C GLU A 329 -30.42 -8.00 9.87
N GLY A 330 -31.20 -8.99 10.21
CA GLY A 330 -31.91 -9.80 9.21
C GLY A 330 -32.36 -11.15 9.70
N ALA A 331 -32.98 -11.22 10.88
CA ALA A 331 -33.83 -12.32 11.26
C ALA A 331 -34.94 -11.81 12.18
N ARG A 332 -35.89 -11.08 11.62
CA ARG A 332 -37.24 -10.98 12.18
C ARG A 332 -38.24 -11.12 11.05
N SER A 333 -38.83 -12.34 11.06
CA SER A 333 -40.10 -12.83 10.52
C SER A 333 -40.69 -12.10 9.31
#